data_3cd57801d0db5d4ca2a79f6f92393030
#
_entry.id   3cd57801d0db5d4ca2a79f6f92393030
#
_cell.length_a   1.000
_cell.length_b   1.000
_cell.length_c   1.000
_cell.angle_alpha   90.00
_cell.angle_beta   90.00
_cell.angle_gamma   90.00
#
_symmetry.space_group_name_H-M   'P 1'
#
loop_
_entity.id
_entity.type
_entity.pdbx_description
1 polymer ?
#
loop_
_entity_poly.entity_id
_entity_poly.type
_entity_poly.pdbx_seq_one_letter_code
_entity_poly.pdbx_strand_id
1 'polypeptide(L)'
;MLWEAHRRGVTPRYVLFDAWYSGESVLNLLNRFGWQYCTRVKKNRLFEGVRIDKTFRHHYGRKTGSLKRIGHPILIVKDGERYLLTNNLELTSGEVKRIYPIRQQIEEVFRLLKQEFGWGKCRANSVQAQKAHLHLGLYAFCLVQSKAEEKSQTIYAYKQNLFRQQIPTQQQFLQCFTGIA
;
A
#
# COMPACT_ATOMS: atom_id res chain seq x y z
N MET A 1 -11.16 -4.07 9.60
CA MET A 1 -10.24 -4.38 8.49
C MET A 1 -9.05 -5.24 8.95
N LEU A 2 -8.12 -4.81 9.85
CA LEU A 2 -6.97 -5.62 10.30
C LEU A 2 -7.38 -6.95 10.93
N TRP A 3 -8.37 -6.95 11.83
CA TRP A 3 -8.95 -8.18 12.42
C TRP A 3 -9.46 -9.15 11.36
N GLU A 4 -10.15 -8.64 10.35
CA GLU A 4 -10.68 -9.49 9.28
C GLU A 4 -9.57 -10.08 8.41
N ALA A 5 -8.53 -9.31 8.11
CA ALA A 5 -7.36 -9.83 7.40
C ALA A 5 -6.65 -10.92 8.22
N HIS A 6 -6.45 -10.69 9.52
CA HIS A 6 -5.86 -11.69 10.42
C HIS A 6 -6.71 -12.96 10.49
N ARG A 7 -8.05 -12.82 10.66
CA ARG A 7 -8.99 -13.95 10.70
C ARG A 7 -8.98 -14.78 9.41
N ARG A 8 -8.71 -14.13 8.26
CA ARG A 8 -8.58 -14.80 6.96
C ARG A 8 -7.19 -15.38 6.68
N GLY A 9 -6.31 -15.40 7.68
CA GLY A 9 -4.98 -15.99 7.55
C GLY A 9 -3.99 -15.16 6.72
N VAL A 10 -4.23 -13.86 6.54
CA VAL A 10 -3.26 -13.00 5.87
C VAL A 10 -2.00 -12.89 6.75
N THR A 11 -0.84 -13.20 6.18
CA THR A 11 0.47 -13.14 6.84
C THR A 11 1.39 -12.17 6.11
N PRO A 12 1.26 -10.85 6.34
CA PRO A 12 2.09 -9.87 5.65
C PRO A 12 3.53 -9.92 6.16
N ARG A 13 4.51 -9.77 5.27
CA ARG A 13 5.90 -9.59 5.67
C ARG A 13 6.10 -8.29 6.48
N TYR A 14 5.47 -7.21 6.04
CA TYR A 14 5.41 -5.93 6.74
C TYR A 14 4.05 -5.26 6.52
N VAL A 15 3.54 -4.60 7.55
CA VAL A 15 2.40 -3.67 7.43
C VAL A 15 2.98 -2.25 7.38
N LEU A 16 2.77 -1.55 6.27
CA LEU A 16 3.29 -0.21 6.04
C LEU A 16 2.16 0.82 6.04
N PHE A 17 2.31 1.87 6.82
CA PHE A 17 1.27 2.91 6.93
C PHE A 17 1.85 4.26 7.32
N ASP A 18 1.05 5.31 7.21
CA ASP A 18 1.46 6.67 7.54
C ASP A 18 1.37 6.94 9.05
N ALA A 19 2.02 8.01 9.48
CA ALA A 19 1.98 8.54 10.85
C ALA A 19 0.55 8.78 11.37
N TRP A 20 -0.42 9.01 10.49
CA TRP A 20 -1.82 9.18 10.85
C TRP A 20 -2.41 7.95 11.54
N TYR A 21 -1.99 6.75 11.11
CA TYR A 21 -2.44 5.47 11.67
C TYR A 21 -1.51 4.90 12.74
N SER A 22 -0.44 5.61 13.12
CA SER A 22 0.54 5.14 14.12
C SER A 22 0.07 5.28 15.57
N GLY A 23 -1.25 5.19 15.80
CA GLY A 23 -1.85 5.20 17.13
C GLY A 23 -1.49 3.96 17.96
N GLU A 24 -1.57 4.08 19.29
CA GLU A 24 -1.23 3.00 20.23
C GLU A 24 -2.05 1.72 20.00
N SER A 25 -3.36 1.87 19.73
CA SER A 25 -4.25 0.74 19.48
C SER A 25 -3.84 -0.08 18.24
N VAL A 26 -3.43 0.59 17.17
CA VAL A 26 -2.99 -0.07 15.94
C VAL A 26 -1.65 -0.76 16.14
N LEU A 27 -0.65 -0.09 16.74
CA LEU A 27 0.67 -0.65 16.95
C LEU A 27 0.63 -1.87 17.89
N ASN A 28 -0.12 -1.77 19.00
CA ASN A 28 -0.30 -2.90 19.93
C ASN A 28 -1.07 -4.06 19.29
N LEU A 29 -2.06 -3.77 18.43
CA LEU A 29 -2.81 -4.79 17.71
C LEU A 29 -1.92 -5.55 16.73
N LEU A 30 -1.13 -4.84 15.92
CA LEU A 30 -0.20 -5.46 14.97
C LEU A 30 0.82 -6.35 15.67
N ASN A 31 1.36 -5.88 16.79
CA ASN A 31 2.27 -6.69 17.60
C ASN A 31 1.59 -7.94 18.18
N ARG A 32 0.33 -7.82 18.64
CA ARG A 32 -0.47 -8.97 19.12
C ARG A 32 -0.70 -10.02 18.02
N PHE A 33 -0.83 -9.60 16.76
CA PHE A 33 -0.94 -10.50 15.62
C PHE A 33 0.40 -11.14 15.21
N GLY A 34 1.51 -10.74 15.82
CA GLY A 34 2.84 -11.14 15.41
C GLY A 34 3.29 -10.51 14.08
N TRP A 35 2.58 -9.47 13.62
CA TRP A 35 2.90 -8.81 12.37
C TRP A 35 3.97 -7.76 12.54
N GLN A 36 4.97 -7.81 11.67
CA GLN A 36 5.96 -6.75 11.59
C GLN A 36 5.36 -5.52 10.90
N TYR A 37 5.76 -4.34 11.35
CA TYR A 37 5.29 -3.10 10.75
C TYR A 37 6.42 -2.08 10.61
N CYS A 38 6.27 -1.16 9.67
CA CYS A 38 7.10 0.02 9.57
C CYS A 38 6.21 1.24 9.25
N THR A 39 6.35 2.30 10.04
CA THR A 39 5.53 3.50 9.94
C THR A 39 6.33 4.75 10.28
N ARG A 40 5.79 5.91 9.94
CA ARG A 40 6.27 7.19 10.49
C ARG A 40 5.68 7.42 11.87
N VAL A 41 6.45 8.09 12.71
CA VAL A 41 6.00 8.53 14.03
C VAL A 41 6.16 10.04 14.18
N LYS A 42 5.21 10.67 14.89
CA LYS A 42 5.26 12.10 15.15
C LYS A 42 6.41 12.43 16.12
N LYS A 43 7.15 13.50 15.83
CA LYS A 43 8.33 13.94 16.60
C LYS A 43 8.06 14.31 18.07
N ASN A 44 6.81 14.62 18.40
CA ASN A 44 6.39 15.01 19.76
C ASN A 44 6.00 13.83 20.65
N ARG A 45 6.01 12.58 20.17
CA ARG A 45 5.73 11.41 21.02
C ARG A 45 6.88 11.17 22.00
N LEU A 46 6.55 10.57 23.15
CA LEU A 46 7.52 10.27 24.20
C LEU A 46 8.12 8.88 23.98
N PHE A 47 9.43 8.89 23.76
CA PHE A 47 10.30 7.72 23.70
C PHE A 47 11.21 7.74 24.94
N GLU A 48 11.17 6.68 25.75
CA GLU A 48 11.88 6.64 27.03
C GLU A 48 11.60 7.89 27.91
N GLY A 49 10.35 8.37 27.89
CA GLY A 49 9.94 9.56 28.65
C GLY A 49 10.31 10.91 28.02
N VAL A 50 11.13 10.92 26.97
CA VAL A 50 11.60 12.13 26.29
C VAL A 50 11.01 12.24 24.89
N ARG A 51 10.72 13.45 24.42
CA ARG A 51 10.25 13.65 23.04
C ARG A 51 11.25 13.13 22.02
N ILE A 52 10.77 12.48 20.98
CA ILE A 52 11.61 11.90 19.92
C ILE A 52 12.55 12.95 19.29
N ASP A 53 12.07 14.15 18.99
CA ASP A 53 12.90 15.21 18.42
C ASP A 53 14.06 15.63 19.34
N LYS A 54 13.85 15.63 20.64
CA LYS A 54 14.92 15.88 21.64
C LYS A 54 15.87 14.69 21.75
N THR A 55 15.33 13.46 21.76
CA THR A 55 16.12 12.22 21.83
C THR A 55 17.09 12.07 20.67
N PHE A 56 16.72 12.55 19.48
CA PHE A 56 17.52 12.47 18.26
C PHE A 56 18.19 13.80 17.86
N ARG A 57 18.24 14.78 18.75
CA ARG A 57 18.81 16.12 18.46
C ARG A 57 20.27 16.06 17.97
N HIS A 58 21.07 15.21 18.63
CA HIS A 58 22.50 15.03 18.34
C HIS A 58 22.86 13.62 17.86
N HIS A 59 21.86 12.81 17.54
CA HIS A 59 22.05 11.43 17.09
C HIS A 59 21.47 11.21 15.68
N TYR A 60 22.33 10.77 14.80
CA TYR A 60 21.95 10.23 13.51
C TYR A 60 22.03 8.69 13.61
N GLY A 61 20.94 8.00 13.32
CA GLY A 61 20.95 6.54 13.37
C GLY A 61 19.68 5.94 13.93
N ARG A 62 19.83 4.85 14.67
CA ARG A 62 18.73 4.08 15.26
C ARG A 62 18.81 4.05 16.78
N LYS A 63 17.64 3.94 17.42
CA LYS A 63 17.52 3.68 18.86
C LYS A 63 16.40 2.68 19.12
N THR A 64 16.65 1.72 19.98
CA THR A 64 15.64 0.78 20.49
C THR A 64 15.20 1.22 21.90
N GLY A 65 13.94 1.01 22.21
CA GLY A 65 13.41 1.38 23.52
C GLY A 65 11.89 1.33 23.55
N SER A 66 11.28 1.94 24.56
CA SER A 66 9.83 1.96 24.73
C SER A 66 9.22 3.31 24.30
N LEU A 67 8.06 3.24 23.67
CA LEU A 67 7.26 4.41 23.37
C LEU A 67 6.05 4.43 24.29
N LYS A 68 5.73 5.61 24.83
CA LYS A 68 4.62 5.76 25.80
C LYS A 68 3.35 5.08 25.27
N ARG A 69 2.74 4.21 26.08
CA ARG A 69 1.52 3.43 25.83
C ARG A 69 1.66 2.33 24.76
N ILE A 70 2.88 2.01 24.34
CA ILE A 70 3.15 0.85 23.48
C ILE A 70 3.72 -0.26 24.37
N GLY A 71 3.04 -1.43 24.35
CA GLY A 71 3.32 -2.57 25.23
C GLY A 71 4.47 -3.47 24.78
N HIS A 72 5.30 -3.02 23.85
CA HIS A 72 6.44 -3.78 23.32
C HIS A 72 7.58 -2.86 22.92
N PRO A 73 8.81 -3.35 22.92
CA PRO A 73 9.95 -2.56 22.46
C PRO A 73 9.83 -2.22 20.96
N ILE A 74 10.36 -1.07 20.60
CA ILE A 74 10.34 -0.57 19.23
C ILE A 74 11.72 -0.04 18.85
N LEU A 75 11.97 -0.02 17.54
CA LEU A 75 13.11 0.61 16.92
C LEU A 75 12.67 1.91 16.25
N ILE A 76 13.35 3.01 16.54
CA ILE A 76 13.18 4.29 15.84
C ILE A 76 14.44 4.60 15.05
N VAL A 77 14.24 5.02 13.80
CA VAL A 77 15.30 5.47 12.89
C VAL A 77 15.03 6.89 12.45
N LYS A 78 16.03 7.78 12.58
CA LYS A 78 15.97 9.13 12.02
C LYS A 78 16.31 9.09 10.53
N ASP A 79 15.44 9.68 9.72
CA ASP A 79 15.57 9.79 8.27
C ASP A 79 15.28 11.23 7.83
N GLY A 80 16.32 12.07 7.73
CA GLY A 80 16.20 13.50 7.57
C GLY A 80 15.36 14.11 8.69
N GLU A 81 14.27 14.79 8.33
CA GLU A 81 13.31 15.38 9.28
C GLU A 81 12.25 14.38 9.76
N ARG A 82 12.31 13.12 9.34
CA ARG A 82 11.33 12.09 9.63
C ARG A 82 11.86 11.10 10.65
N TYR A 83 10.94 10.49 11.38
CA TYR A 83 11.23 9.39 12.28
C TYR A 83 10.43 8.17 11.86
N LEU A 84 11.13 7.09 11.53
CA LEU A 84 10.57 5.80 11.14
C LEU A 84 10.55 4.88 12.35
N LEU A 85 9.51 4.12 12.53
CA LEU A 85 9.27 3.26 13.67
C LEU A 85 8.90 1.85 13.20
N THR A 86 9.48 0.83 13.84
CA THR A 86 9.18 -0.59 13.60
C THR A 86 9.26 -1.39 14.89
N ASN A 87 8.56 -2.53 14.96
CA ASN A 87 8.71 -3.52 16.04
C ASN A 87 9.77 -4.59 15.72
N ASN A 88 10.36 -4.58 14.53
CA ASN A 88 11.49 -5.45 14.21
C ASN A 88 12.79 -4.76 14.65
N LEU A 89 13.36 -5.25 15.76
CA LEU A 89 14.55 -4.66 16.39
C LEU A 89 15.85 -5.04 15.69
N GLU A 90 15.85 -6.08 14.85
CA GLU A 90 17.03 -6.58 14.14
C GLU A 90 17.41 -5.71 12.93
N LEU A 91 16.46 -4.95 12.41
CA LEU A 91 16.68 -4.15 11.20
C LEU A 91 17.75 -3.08 11.42
N THR A 92 18.60 -2.92 10.44
CA THR A 92 19.53 -1.80 10.33
C THR A 92 18.80 -0.52 9.91
N SER A 93 19.40 0.63 10.15
CA SER A 93 18.86 1.91 9.69
C SER A 93 18.63 1.94 8.16
N GLY A 94 19.53 1.33 7.40
CA GLY A 94 19.43 1.26 5.94
C GLY A 94 18.23 0.42 5.48
N GLU A 95 17.96 -0.69 6.15
CA GLU A 95 16.80 -1.55 5.83
C GLU A 95 15.49 -0.86 6.12
N VAL A 96 15.34 -0.23 7.29
CA VAL A 96 14.14 0.53 7.63
C VAL A 96 13.86 1.63 6.61
N LYS A 97 14.92 2.35 6.19
CA LYS A 97 14.83 3.40 5.16
C LYS A 97 14.50 2.86 3.77
N ARG A 98 14.80 1.60 3.46
CA ARG A 98 14.42 0.93 2.19
C ARG A 98 13.02 0.35 2.25
N ILE A 99 12.58 -0.17 3.40
CA ILE A 99 11.26 -0.79 3.58
C ILE A 99 10.15 0.27 3.57
N TYR A 100 10.30 1.37 4.30
CA TYR A 100 9.22 2.33 4.46
C TYR A 100 8.74 2.98 3.16
N PRO A 101 9.59 3.39 2.19
CA PRO A 101 9.15 3.97 0.93
C PRO A 101 8.28 3.05 0.07
N ILE A 102 8.34 1.73 0.27
CA ILE A 102 7.45 0.78 -0.42
C ILE A 102 5.98 1.12 -0.18
N ARG A 103 5.65 1.74 0.96
CA ARG A 103 4.32 2.28 1.24
C ARG A 103 3.76 3.13 0.09
N GLN A 104 4.61 3.84 -0.62
CA GLN A 104 4.18 4.72 -1.70
C GLN A 104 3.54 3.96 -2.86
N GLN A 105 3.79 2.67 -3.00
CA GLN A 105 3.15 1.83 -4.02
C GLN A 105 1.61 1.82 -3.89
N ILE A 106 1.05 2.05 -2.70
CA ILE A 106 -0.40 2.15 -2.55
C ILE A 106 -0.98 3.36 -3.29
N GLU A 107 -0.24 4.45 -3.37
CA GLU A 107 -0.66 5.66 -4.10
C GLU A 107 -0.67 5.39 -5.61
N GLU A 108 0.31 4.60 -6.11
CA GLU A 108 0.35 4.15 -7.49
C GLU A 108 -0.83 3.22 -7.82
N VAL A 109 -1.14 2.26 -6.93
CA VAL A 109 -2.30 1.38 -7.08
C VAL A 109 -3.59 2.20 -7.13
N PHE A 110 -3.79 3.16 -6.23
CA PHE A 110 -4.97 4.03 -6.26
C PHE A 110 -5.04 4.89 -7.52
N ARG A 111 -3.91 5.38 -8.00
CA ARG A 111 -3.83 6.12 -9.27
C ARG A 111 -4.27 5.24 -10.44
N LEU A 112 -3.73 4.02 -10.55
CA LEU A 112 -4.11 3.04 -11.56
C LEU A 112 -5.61 2.71 -11.51
N LEU A 113 -6.13 2.40 -10.32
CA LEU A 113 -7.54 2.08 -10.14
C LEU A 113 -8.45 3.23 -10.59
N LYS A 114 -8.09 4.47 -10.28
CA LYS A 114 -8.87 5.65 -10.69
C LYS A 114 -8.76 5.93 -12.19
N GLN A 115 -7.55 5.89 -12.75
CA GLN A 115 -7.30 6.28 -14.14
C GLN A 115 -7.66 5.17 -15.12
N GLU A 116 -7.26 3.92 -14.81
CA GLU A 116 -7.32 2.81 -15.74
C GLU A 116 -8.51 1.87 -15.51
N PHE A 117 -9.01 1.79 -14.28
CA PHE A 117 -10.08 0.87 -13.89
C PHE A 117 -11.38 1.57 -13.45
N GLY A 118 -11.47 2.88 -13.67
CA GLY A 118 -12.70 3.63 -13.55
C GLY A 118 -13.21 3.88 -12.13
N TRP A 119 -12.40 3.70 -11.08
CA TRP A 119 -12.83 3.90 -9.68
C TRP A 119 -13.43 5.28 -9.41
N GLY A 120 -12.99 6.33 -10.10
CA GLY A 120 -13.53 7.68 -9.98
C GLY A 120 -14.77 7.96 -10.87
N LYS A 121 -15.25 7.00 -11.66
CA LYS A 121 -16.29 7.20 -12.69
C LYS A 121 -17.63 6.57 -12.33
N CYS A 122 -17.81 6.10 -11.12
CA CYS A 122 -19.08 5.53 -10.68
C CYS A 122 -20.18 6.61 -10.61
N ARG A 123 -21.26 6.41 -11.34
CA ARG A 123 -22.44 7.30 -11.35
C ARG A 123 -23.63 6.73 -10.56
N ALA A 124 -23.45 5.61 -9.88
CA ALA A 124 -24.50 4.97 -9.13
C ALA A 124 -24.82 5.73 -7.84
N ASN A 125 -26.11 5.91 -7.53
CA ASN A 125 -26.57 6.59 -6.33
C ASN A 125 -26.67 5.66 -5.10
N SER A 126 -26.80 4.34 -5.30
CA SER A 126 -26.89 3.41 -4.19
C SER A 126 -25.51 3.00 -3.69
N VAL A 127 -25.35 2.92 -2.37
CA VAL A 127 -24.10 2.46 -1.71
C VAL A 127 -23.73 1.05 -2.18
N GLN A 128 -24.72 0.19 -2.43
CA GLN A 128 -24.50 -1.18 -2.88
C GLN A 128 -23.88 -1.22 -4.28
N ALA A 129 -24.41 -0.43 -5.21
CA ALA A 129 -23.88 -0.33 -6.57
C ALA A 129 -22.49 0.33 -6.60
N GLN A 130 -22.24 1.33 -5.75
CA GLN A 130 -20.91 1.92 -5.61
C GLN A 130 -19.89 0.90 -5.10
N LYS A 131 -20.23 0.09 -4.08
CA LYS A 131 -19.39 -0.99 -3.59
C LYS A 131 -19.11 -2.03 -4.69
N ALA A 132 -20.14 -2.45 -5.43
CA ALA A 132 -19.98 -3.40 -6.53
C ALA A 132 -19.03 -2.85 -7.60
N HIS A 133 -19.19 -1.58 -7.99
CA HIS A 133 -18.31 -0.92 -8.94
C HIS A 133 -16.85 -0.90 -8.49
N LEU A 134 -16.60 -0.55 -7.22
CA LEU A 134 -15.25 -0.56 -6.65
C LEU A 134 -14.65 -1.98 -6.62
N HIS A 135 -15.43 -2.98 -6.24
CA HIS A 135 -14.98 -4.37 -6.22
C HIS A 135 -14.66 -4.89 -7.63
N LEU A 136 -15.51 -4.58 -8.63
CA LEU A 136 -15.25 -4.96 -10.01
C LEU A 136 -13.98 -4.30 -10.56
N GLY A 137 -13.76 -3.02 -10.28
CA GLY A 137 -12.54 -2.33 -10.67
C GLY A 137 -11.29 -2.93 -10.02
N LEU A 138 -11.37 -3.30 -8.74
CA LEU A 138 -10.27 -3.96 -8.04
C LEU A 138 -10.01 -5.38 -8.60
N TYR A 139 -11.07 -6.13 -8.87
CA TYR A 139 -10.95 -7.46 -9.47
C TYR A 139 -10.32 -7.41 -10.86
N ALA A 140 -10.78 -6.48 -11.72
CA ALA A 140 -10.20 -6.25 -13.03
C ALA A 140 -8.71 -5.85 -12.95
N PHE A 141 -8.35 -4.97 -11.99
CA PHE A 141 -6.95 -4.64 -11.71
C PHE A 141 -6.12 -5.87 -11.37
N CYS A 142 -6.57 -6.72 -10.44
CA CYS A 142 -5.85 -7.92 -10.04
C CYS A 142 -5.64 -8.88 -11.22
N LEU A 143 -6.66 -9.08 -12.07
CA LEU A 143 -6.55 -9.93 -13.26
C LEU A 143 -5.53 -9.37 -14.26
N VAL A 144 -5.62 -8.07 -14.57
CA VAL A 144 -4.71 -7.41 -15.51
C VAL A 144 -3.28 -7.41 -14.98
N GLN A 145 -3.09 -7.15 -13.68
CA GLN A 145 -1.78 -7.19 -13.04
C GLN A 145 -1.15 -8.57 -13.15
N SER A 146 -1.88 -9.63 -12.78
CA SER A 146 -1.40 -11.01 -12.88
C SER A 146 -0.98 -11.37 -14.31
N LYS A 147 -1.81 -11.01 -15.30
CA LYS A 147 -1.51 -11.29 -16.71
C LYS A 147 -0.35 -10.45 -17.27
N ALA A 148 -0.21 -9.21 -16.81
CA ALA A 148 0.91 -8.37 -17.19
C ALA A 148 2.24 -8.93 -16.63
N GLU A 149 2.23 -9.40 -15.36
CA GLU A 149 3.39 -10.05 -14.73
C GLU A 149 3.78 -11.34 -15.43
N GLU A 150 2.83 -12.22 -15.79
CA GLU A 150 3.08 -13.43 -16.59
C GLU A 150 3.79 -13.12 -17.92
N LYS A 151 3.50 -11.96 -18.52
CA LYS A 151 4.11 -11.51 -19.78
C LYS A 151 5.30 -10.58 -19.62
N SER A 152 5.76 -10.35 -18.39
CA SER A 152 6.84 -9.39 -18.09
C SER A 152 6.58 -7.99 -18.67
N GLN A 153 5.32 -7.54 -18.63
CA GLN A 153 4.87 -6.25 -19.14
C GLN A 153 4.37 -5.34 -17.99
N THR A 154 4.36 -4.03 -18.23
CA THR A 154 3.64 -3.12 -17.35
C THR A 154 2.13 -3.24 -17.58
N ILE A 155 1.32 -2.91 -16.57
CA ILE A 155 -0.15 -2.88 -16.67
C ILE A 155 -0.59 -2.02 -17.87
N TYR A 156 0.03 -0.87 -18.07
CA TYR A 156 -0.28 0.03 -19.18
C TYR A 156 -0.03 -0.61 -20.54
N ALA A 157 1.14 -1.21 -20.73
CA ALA A 157 1.49 -1.88 -21.98
C ALA A 157 0.56 -3.07 -22.27
N TYR A 158 0.30 -3.90 -21.24
CA TYR A 158 -0.61 -5.03 -21.38
C TYR A 158 -2.02 -4.59 -21.74
N LYS A 159 -2.57 -3.58 -21.05
CA LYS A 159 -3.89 -3.03 -21.33
C LYS A 159 -3.99 -2.45 -22.74
N GLN A 160 -2.99 -1.68 -23.20
CA GLN A 160 -2.95 -1.18 -24.57
C GLN A 160 -2.95 -2.29 -25.61
N ASN A 161 -2.20 -3.37 -25.36
CA ASN A 161 -2.18 -4.53 -26.23
C ASN A 161 -3.54 -5.23 -26.29
N LEU A 162 -4.24 -5.37 -25.15
CA LEU A 162 -5.60 -5.92 -25.13
C LEU A 162 -6.57 -5.10 -25.99
N PHE A 163 -6.54 -3.78 -25.87
CA PHE A 163 -7.40 -2.91 -26.66
C PHE A 163 -7.06 -2.98 -28.16
N ARG A 164 -5.77 -3.00 -28.52
CA ARG A 164 -5.35 -3.14 -29.92
C ARG A 164 -5.79 -4.45 -30.54
N GLN A 165 -5.80 -5.54 -29.79
CA GLN A 165 -6.26 -6.84 -30.25
C GLN A 165 -7.80 -6.92 -30.43
N GLN A 166 -8.55 -6.07 -29.71
CA GLN A 166 -10.01 -6.03 -29.78
C GLN A 166 -10.56 -5.04 -30.80
N ILE A 167 -9.73 -4.08 -31.27
CA ILE A 167 -10.14 -3.17 -32.35
C ILE A 167 -9.94 -3.92 -33.68
N PRO A 168 -11.01 -4.24 -34.40
CA PRO A 168 -10.87 -4.86 -35.70
C PRO A 168 -10.04 -3.96 -36.62
N THR A 169 -9.09 -4.55 -37.33
CA THR A 169 -8.37 -3.82 -38.37
C THR A 169 -9.36 -3.23 -39.36
N GLN A 170 -8.97 -2.16 -40.06
CA GLN A 170 -9.84 -1.55 -41.08
C GLN A 170 -10.37 -2.57 -42.08
N GLN A 171 -9.57 -3.60 -42.44
CA GLN A 171 -10.00 -4.72 -43.28
C GLN A 171 -11.05 -5.59 -42.62
N GLN A 172 -10.89 -5.94 -41.35
CA GLN A 172 -11.89 -6.73 -40.61
C GLN A 172 -13.19 -5.95 -40.41
N PHE A 173 -13.09 -4.62 -40.18
CA PHE A 173 -14.26 -3.75 -40.09
C PHE A 173 -15.02 -3.69 -41.41
N LEU A 174 -14.33 -3.53 -42.56
CA LEU A 174 -14.93 -3.54 -43.88
C LEU A 174 -15.56 -4.90 -44.24
N GLN A 175 -14.93 -6.00 -43.83
CA GLN A 175 -15.49 -7.35 -44.02
C GLN A 175 -16.80 -7.57 -43.28
N CYS A 176 -16.99 -6.96 -42.07
CA CYS A 176 -18.27 -7.03 -41.36
C CYS A 176 -19.42 -6.31 -42.11
N PHE A 177 -19.11 -5.32 -42.93
CA PHE A 177 -20.13 -4.57 -43.70
C PHE A 177 -20.34 -5.10 -45.13
N THR A 178 -19.37 -5.77 -45.72
CA THR A 178 -19.49 -6.37 -47.05
C THR A 178 -20.12 -7.76 -47.07
N GLY A 179 -20.31 -8.37 -45.88
CA GLY A 179 -21.01 -9.66 -45.74
C GLY A 179 -22.54 -9.55 -45.62
N ILE A 180 -23.12 -8.36 -45.88
CA ILE A 180 -24.57 -8.13 -45.96
C ILE A 180 -24.90 -7.83 -47.45
N ALA A 181 -24.84 -8.84 -48.29
CA ALA A 181 -25.40 -8.84 -49.64
C ALA A 181 -26.01 -10.23 -49.91
#